data_43af5991534bddf324cd1e761b2255e6
#
_entry.id   43af5991534bddf324cd1e761b2255e6
#
_cell.length_a   1.000
_cell.length_b   1.000
_cell.length_c   1.000
_cell.angle_alpha   90.00
_cell.angle_beta   90.00
_cell.angle_gamma   90.00
#
_symmetry.space_group_name_H-M   'P 1'
#
loop_
_entity.id
_entity.type
_entity.pdbx_description
1 polymer ?
#
loop_
_entity_poly.entity_id
_entity_poly.type
_entity_poly.pdbx_seq_one_letter_code
_entity_poly.pdbx_strand_id
1 'polypeptide(L)'
;MLLAVKILLTVATLGYSAIPGIFDSNNTHATNPSWTGHARYHVVWQVSSYVYVALLMLCIIWIAGADTRLLWIVAITAACMYAGFWTAYASRPAYGGWLVDKVNGVPDFKWNLMGLRFTTDANVSLFTPAVIILAAAAILLIRL
;
A
#
# COMPACT_ATOMS: atom_id res chain seq x y z
N MET A 1 15.48 -12.62 -15.10
CA MET A 1 14.11 -12.77 -14.57
C MET A 1 14.08 -12.59 -13.05
N LEU A 2 14.86 -13.30 -12.26
CA LEU A 2 14.89 -13.19 -10.79
C LEU A 2 15.08 -11.76 -10.25
N LEU A 3 16.04 -10.99 -10.82
CA LEU A 3 16.24 -9.59 -10.41
C LEU A 3 14.99 -8.73 -10.65
N ALA A 4 14.30 -8.94 -11.77
CA ALA A 4 13.05 -8.21 -12.05
C ALA A 4 11.97 -8.53 -11.01
N VAL A 5 11.81 -9.81 -10.62
CA VAL A 5 10.89 -10.21 -9.54
C VAL A 5 11.25 -9.50 -8.23
N LYS A 6 12.52 -9.50 -7.83
CA LYS A 6 12.97 -8.82 -6.61
C LYS A 6 12.68 -7.31 -6.64
N ILE A 7 12.93 -6.66 -7.77
CA ILE A 7 12.63 -5.22 -7.92
C ILE A 7 11.12 -4.97 -7.81
N LEU A 8 10.28 -5.74 -8.51
CA LEU A 8 8.83 -5.58 -8.45
C LEU A 8 8.27 -5.84 -7.04
N LEU A 9 8.76 -6.87 -6.35
CA LEU A 9 8.39 -7.15 -4.96
C LEU A 9 8.86 -6.03 -4.02
N THR A 10 10.05 -5.45 -4.24
CA THR A 10 10.52 -4.29 -3.48
C THR A 10 9.59 -3.10 -3.67
N VAL A 11 9.21 -2.78 -4.90
CA VAL A 11 8.28 -1.67 -5.20
C VAL A 11 6.90 -1.93 -4.56
N ALA A 12 6.37 -3.15 -4.70
CA ALA A 12 5.10 -3.51 -4.06
C ALA A 12 5.18 -3.42 -2.53
N THR A 13 6.30 -3.82 -1.92
CA THR A 13 6.51 -3.72 -0.46
C THR A 13 6.56 -2.27 0.00
N LEU A 14 7.27 -1.40 -0.71
CA LEU A 14 7.32 0.03 -0.41
C LEU A 14 5.95 0.70 -0.60
N GLY A 15 5.14 0.23 -1.54
CA GLY A 15 3.81 0.75 -1.81
C GLY A 15 2.86 0.66 -0.61
N TYR A 16 2.83 -0.46 0.12
CA TYR A 16 1.96 -0.60 1.27
C TYR A 16 2.56 -0.06 2.59
N SER A 17 3.83 0.35 2.61
CA SER A 17 4.53 0.72 3.83
C SER A 17 5.06 2.16 3.82
N ALA A 18 5.90 2.53 2.86
CA ALA A 18 6.51 3.85 2.79
C ALA A 18 5.45 4.93 2.49
N ILE A 19 4.46 4.62 1.65
CA ILE A 19 3.39 5.56 1.31
C ILE A 19 2.59 5.92 2.56
N PRO A 20 1.90 4.99 3.26
CA PRO A 20 1.21 5.34 4.51
C PRO A 20 2.17 5.81 5.59
N GLY A 21 3.41 5.29 5.66
CA GLY A 21 4.43 5.77 6.58
C GLY A 21 4.68 7.28 6.49
N ILE A 22 4.68 7.83 5.29
CA ILE A 22 4.89 9.26 5.04
C ILE A 22 3.57 10.05 5.16
N PHE A 23 2.49 9.55 4.54
CA PHE A 23 1.25 10.32 4.39
C PHE A 23 0.32 10.22 5.59
N ASP A 24 0.37 9.16 6.39
CA ASP A 24 -0.51 8.97 7.55
C ASP A 24 0.16 9.37 8.87
N SER A 25 1.47 9.65 8.89
CA SER A 25 2.21 10.04 10.10
C SER A 25 2.15 11.55 10.40
N ASN A 26 1.19 12.27 9.86
CA ASN A 26 1.09 13.72 9.98
C ASN A 26 -0.31 14.18 10.47
N ASN A 27 -0.62 15.48 10.32
CA ASN A 27 -1.85 16.08 10.79
C ASN A 27 -3.12 15.68 10.02
N THR A 28 -3.00 14.95 8.93
CA THR A 28 -4.15 14.38 8.25
C THR A 28 -4.67 13.12 8.96
N HIS A 29 -3.81 12.39 9.70
CA HIS A 29 -4.12 11.12 10.36
C HIS A 29 -3.55 11.05 11.80
N ALA A 30 -2.27 10.74 11.97
CA ALA A 30 -1.66 10.44 13.28
C ALA A 30 -1.74 11.57 14.30
N THR A 31 -1.68 12.82 13.86
CA THR A 31 -1.81 14.01 14.72
C THR A 31 -3.05 14.84 14.39
N ASN A 32 -4.05 14.27 13.74
CA ASN A 32 -5.28 14.96 13.36
C ASN A 32 -6.03 15.44 14.63
N PRO A 33 -6.24 16.76 14.81
CA PRO A 33 -6.85 17.29 16.03
C PRO A 33 -8.34 16.94 16.16
N SER A 34 -9.03 16.63 15.06
CA SER A 34 -10.44 16.26 15.06
C SER A 34 -10.67 14.77 15.38
N TRP A 35 -9.61 13.96 15.40
CA TRP A 35 -9.71 12.54 15.73
C TRP A 35 -9.52 12.29 17.22
N THR A 36 -10.23 11.30 17.76
CA THR A 36 -10.01 10.88 19.16
C THR A 36 -8.57 10.38 19.35
N GLY A 37 -8.05 10.49 20.57
CA GLY A 37 -6.72 9.95 20.89
C GLY A 37 -6.62 8.46 20.58
N HIS A 38 -7.71 7.71 20.77
CA HIS A 38 -7.75 6.28 20.45
C HIS A 38 -7.66 6.01 18.94
N ALA A 39 -8.34 6.78 18.09
CA ALA A 39 -8.21 6.65 16.64
C ALA A 39 -6.78 6.94 16.17
N ARG A 40 -6.16 8.02 16.69
CA ARG A 40 -4.75 8.35 16.40
C ARG A 40 -3.78 7.24 16.82
N TYR A 41 -4.00 6.63 17.99
CA TYR A 41 -3.23 5.47 18.45
C TYR A 41 -3.30 4.31 17.45
N HIS A 42 -4.51 3.97 16.94
CA HIS A 42 -4.67 2.90 15.97
C HIS A 42 -3.93 3.18 14.65
N VAL A 43 -3.95 4.41 14.17
CA VAL A 43 -3.20 4.80 12.96
C VAL A 43 -1.70 4.61 13.17
N VAL A 44 -1.15 5.11 14.27
CA VAL A 44 0.29 4.96 14.57
C VAL A 44 0.66 3.48 14.68
N TRP A 45 -0.15 2.68 15.35
CA TRP A 45 0.07 1.23 15.46
C TRP A 45 0.04 0.57 14.07
N GLN A 46 -0.98 0.82 13.27
CA GLN A 46 -1.14 0.24 11.93
C GLN A 46 0.05 0.60 11.03
N VAL A 47 0.38 1.87 10.94
CA VAL A 47 1.48 2.38 10.09
C VAL A 47 2.82 1.80 10.54
N SER A 48 3.10 1.79 11.84
CA SER A 48 4.32 1.19 12.38
C SER A 48 4.41 -0.30 12.06
N SER A 49 3.29 -1.04 12.17
CA SER A 49 3.22 -2.46 11.81
C SER A 49 3.55 -2.68 10.34
N TYR A 50 3.03 -1.84 9.45
CA TYR A 50 3.35 -1.93 8.01
C TYR A 50 4.83 -1.70 7.73
N VAL A 51 5.44 -0.72 8.40
CA VAL A 51 6.88 -0.43 8.25
C VAL A 51 7.72 -1.61 8.76
N TYR A 52 7.43 -2.16 9.93
CA TYR A 52 8.21 -3.29 10.46
C TYR A 52 8.06 -4.56 9.61
N VAL A 53 6.85 -4.86 9.15
CA VAL A 53 6.63 -5.99 8.22
C VAL A 53 7.38 -5.75 6.92
N ALA A 54 7.35 -4.53 6.39
CA ALA A 54 8.07 -4.21 5.15
C ALA A 54 9.59 -4.34 5.30
N LEU A 55 10.16 -3.90 6.41
CA LEU A 55 11.60 -4.08 6.68
C LEU A 55 11.98 -5.56 6.68
N LEU A 56 11.17 -6.41 7.31
CA LEU A 56 11.38 -7.86 7.28
C LEU A 56 11.26 -8.41 5.85
N MET A 57 10.25 -8.01 5.09
CA MET A 57 10.06 -8.47 3.71
C MET A 57 11.18 -8.01 2.79
N LEU A 58 11.67 -6.77 2.93
CA LEU A 58 12.82 -6.26 2.18
C LEU A 58 14.10 -7.06 2.49
N CYS A 59 14.33 -7.38 3.76
CA CYS A 59 15.42 -8.27 4.14
C CYS A 59 15.28 -9.64 3.44
N ILE A 60 14.11 -10.25 3.48
CA ILE A 60 13.85 -11.55 2.84
C ILE A 60 14.10 -11.47 1.32
N ILE A 61 13.60 -10.45 0.61
CA ILE A 61 13.80 -10.29 -0.83
C ILE A 61 15.29 -10.35 -1.21
N TRP A 62 16.11 -9.67 -0.45
CA TRP A 62 17.52 -9.52 -0.82
C TRP A 62 18.41 -10.63 -0.28
N ILE A 63 18.01 -11.34 0.78
CA ILE A 63 18.71 -12.50 1.33
C ILE A 63 18.30 -13.80 0.64
N ALA A 64 17.08 -13.89 0.10
CA ALA A 64 16.53 -15.13 -0.47
C ALA A 64 17.38 -15.82 -1.56
N GLY A 65 18.34 -15.09 -2.17
CA GLY A 65 19.10 -15.64 -3.30
C GLY A 65 18.15 -16.01 -4.43
N ALA A 66 18.14 -17.30 -4.79
CA ALA A 66 17.24 -17.89 -5.79
C ALA A 66 16.08 -18.70 -5.17
N ASP A 67 15.90 -18.69 -3.85
CA ASP A 67 14.80 -19.43 -3.21
C ASP A 67 13.46 -18.73 -3.47
N THR A 68 12.73 -19.28 -4.43
CA THR A 68 11.42 -18.76 -4.85
C THR A 68 10.35 -18.88 -3.75
N ARG A 69 10.48 -19.83 -2.81
CA ARG A 69 9.53 -20.00 -1.69
C ARG A 69 9.54 -18.79 -0.79
N LEU A 70 10.72 -18.23 -0.49
CA LEU A 70 10.86 -17.01 0.30
C LEU A 70 10.25 -15.80 -0.45
N LEU A 71 10.44 -15.71 -1.75
CA LEU A 71 9.83 -14.66 -2.57
C LEU A 71 8.30 -14.78 -2.64
N TRP A 72 7.75 -16.00 -2.61
CA TRP A 72 6.30 -16.20 -2.50
C TRP A 72 5.75 -15.75 -1.15
N ILE A 73 6.47 -15.94 -0.05
CA ILE A 73 6.07 -15.40 1.26
C ILE A 73 5.92 -13.86 1.17
N VAL A 74 6.88 -13.19 0.53
CA VAL A 74 6.81 -11.74 0.33
C VAL A 74 5.60 -11.35 -0.52
N ALA A 75 5.39 -12.03 -1.65
CA ALA A 75 4.26 -11.75 -2.54
C ALA A 75 2.91 -11.92 -1.84
N ILE A 76 2.74 -12.99 -1.07
CA ILE A 76 1.51 -13.27 -0.31
C ILE A 76 1.33 -12.21 0.79
N THR A 77 2.38 -11.85 1.51
CA THR A 77 2.32 -10.78 2.53
C THR A 77 1.85 -9.47 1.91
N ALA A 78 2.44 -9.05 0.78
CA ALA A 78 2.02 -7.84 0.07
C ALA A 78 0.56 -7.95 -0.41
N ALA A 79 0.14 -9.11 -0.91
CA ALA A 79 -1.25 -9.35 -1.30
C ALA A 79 -2.23 -9.19 -0.13
N CYS A 80 -1.89 -9.70 1.06
CA CYS A 80 -2.71 -9.52 2.27
C CYS A 80 -2.82 -8.04 2.67
N MET A 81 -1.72 -7.26 2.59
CA MET A 81 -1.74 -5.84 2.89
C MET A 81 -2.65 -5.06 1.94
N TYR A 82 -2.54 -5.30 0.63
CA TYR A 82 -3.42 -4.67 -0.35
C TYR A 82 -4.87 -5.14 -0.25
N ALA A 83 -5.11 -6.42 0.06
CA ALA A 83 -6.45 -6.94 0.32
C ALA A 83 -7.11 -6.22 1.50
N GLY A 84 -6.36 -5.86 2.55
CA GLY A 84 -6.85 -5.05 3.67
C GLY A 84 -7.42 -3.71 3.20
N PHE A 85 -6.69 -2.97 2.36
CA PHE A 85 -7.17 -1.72 1.78
C PHE A 85 -8.45 -1.91 0.97
N TRP A 86 -8.48 -2.89 0.05
CA TRP A 86 -9.66 -3.13 -0.79
C TRP A 86 -10.85 -3.66 -0.01
N THR A 87 -10.62 -4.41 1.07
CA THR A 87 -11.67 -4.82 2.01
C THR A 87 -12.27 -3.61 2.71
N ALA A 88 -11.44 -2.71 3.25
CA ALA A 88 -11.90 -1.47 3.86
C ALA A 88 -12.68 -0.62 2.84
N TYR A 89 -12.18 -0.49 1.62
CA TYR A 89 -12.86 0.22 0.54
C TYR A 89 -14.23 -0.37 0.23
N ALA A 90 -14.35 -1.67 0.09
CA ALA A 90 -15.60 -2.35 -0.26
C ALA A 90 -16.62 -2.33 0.89
N SER A 91 -16.15 -2.49 2.14
CA SER A 91 -17.00 -2.58 3.33
C SER A 91 -17.33 -1.22 3.98
N ARG A 92 -16.80 -0.10 3.47
CA ARG A 92 -16.95 1.24 4.07
C ARG A 92 -18.40 1.65 4.40
N PRO A 93 -19.46 1.25 3.65
CA PRO A 93 -20.82 1.58 4.04
C PRO A 93 -21.26 0.94 5.37
N ALA A 94 -20.71 -0.22 5.71
CA ALA A 94 -21.08 -0.97 6.90
C ALA A 94 -20.58 -0.30 8.21
N TYR A 95 -19.54 0.51 8.14
CA TYR A 95 -18.98 1.22 9.31
C TYR A 95 -18.98 2.75 9.14
N GLY A 96 -19.67 3.29 8.13
CA GLY A 96 -19.74 4.73 7.85
C GLY A 96 -18.40 5.32 7.40
N GLY A 97 -17.50 4.52 6.82
CA GLY A 97 -16.19 4.94 6.38
C GLY A 97 -16.25 5.76 5.09
N TRP A 98 -15.31 6.68 4.96
CA TRP A 98 -15.11 7.46 3.76
C TRP A 98 -13.70 7.28 3.26
N LEU A 99 -13.50 7.25 1.94
CA LEU A 99 -12.20 7.09 1.34
C LEU A 99 -11.33 8.36 1.49
N VAL A 100 -11.98 9.52 1.47
CA VAL A 100 -11.32 10.83 1.59
C VAL A 100 -11.82 11.52 2.85
N ASP A 101 -10.91 12.03 3.67
CA ASP A 101 -11.26 12.95 4.75
C ASP A 101 -11.74 14.28 4.13
N LYS A 102 -12.99 14.65 4.36
CA LYS A 102 -13.61 15.85 3.80
C LYS A 102 -13.06 17.15 4.42
N VAL A 103 -12.40 17.07 5.57
CA VAL A 103 -11.88 18.23 6.30
C VAL A 103 -10.40 18.43 6.00
N ASN A 104 -9.61 17.35 6.00
CA ASN A 104 -8.15 17.39 5.85
C ASN A 104 -7.67 16.56 4.65
N GLY A 105 -8.58 16.21 3.74
CA GLY A 105 -8.32 15.23 2.68
C GLY A 105 -7.22 15.66 1.71
N VAL A 106 -6.53 14.66 1.21
CA VAL A 106 -5.57 14.82 0.11
C VAL A 106 -6.35 15.15 -1.17
N PRO A 107 -5.98 16.18 -1.94
CA PRO A 107 -6.64 16.49 -3.19
C PRO A 107 -6.57 15.33 -4.18
N ASP A 108 -7.65 15.14 -4.93
CA ASP A 108 -7.67 14.19 -6.04
C ASP A 108 -6.56 14.48 -7.06
N PHE A 109 -6.00 13.44 -7.64
CA PHE A 109 -5.06 13.57 -8.74
C PHE A 109 -5.79 14.00 -10.00
N LYS A 110 -5.31 15.09 -10.61
CA LYS A 110 -5.82 15.63 -11.85
C LYS A 110 -4.96 15.15 -13.01
N TRP A 111 -5.55 14.41 -13.91
CA TRP A 111 -4.89 13.83 -15.07
C TRP A 111 -5.26 14.60 -16.33
N ASN A 112 -4.29 14.77 -17.22
CA ASN A 112 -4.52 15.24 -18.59
C ASN A 112 -3.75 14.32 -19.54
N LEU A 113 -4.45 13.33 -20.08
CA LEU A 113 -3.86 12.36 -21.00
C LEU A 113 -4.40 12.64 -22.41
N MET A 114 -3.54 13.14 -23.28
CA MET A 114 -3.89 13.43 -24.70
C MET A 114 -5.16 14.28 -24.86
N GLY A 115 -5.38 15.26 -23.96
CA GLY A 115 -6.56 16.12 -23.96
C GLY A 115 -7.76 15.61 -23.15
N LEU A 116 -7.76 14.36 -22.73
CA LEU A 116 -8.77 13.81 -21.83
C LEU A 116 -8.43 14.19 -20.40
N ARG A 117 -9.30 15.00 -19.76
CA ARG A 117 -9.15 15.43 -18.38
C ARG A 117 -10.04 14.59 -17.47
N PHE A 118 -9.45 13.96 -16.45
CA PHE A 118 -10.19 13.22 -15.43
C PHE A 118 -9.52 13.36 -14.08
N THR A 119 -10.26 13.07 -13.01
CA THR A 119 -9.76 13.06 -11.65
C THR A 119 -9.87 11.66 -11.06
N THR A 120 -8.91 11.29 -10.23
CA THR A 120 -8.93 10.02 -9.51
C THR A 120 -8.58 10.27 -8.05
N ASP A 121 -9.21 9.52 -7.15
CA ASP A 121 -8.85 9.51 -5.74
C ASP A 121 -7.38 9.14 -5.55
N ALA A 122 -6.69 9.83 -4.64
CA ALA A 122 -5.26 9.64 -4.40
C ALA A 122 -4.93 8.21 -3.95
N ASN A 123 -5.73 7.63 -3.05
CA ASN A 123 -5.48 6.28 -2.54
C ASN A 123 -5.68 5.22 -3.64
N VAL A 124 -6.78 5.31 -4.40
CA VAL A 124 -7.03 4.41 -5.52
C VAL A 124 -5.94 4.53 -6.58
N SER A 125 -5.45 5.74 -6.84
CA SER A 125 -4.38 6.01 -7.82
C SER A 125 -3.03 5.43 -7.41
N LEU A 126 -2.77 5.29 -6.11
CA LEU A 126 -1.53 4.72 -5.59
C LEU A 126 -1.62 3.20 -5.42
N PHE A 127 -2.73 2.70 -4.87
CA PHE A 127 -2.87 1.27 -4.57
C PHE A 127 -3.20 0.41 -5.79
N THR A 128 -3.89 0.95 -6.82
CA THR A 128 -4.17 0.19 -8.04
C THR A 128 -2.89 -0.19 -8.81
N PRO A 129 -1.97 0.73 -9.15
CA PRO A 129 -0.70 0.36 -9.77
C PRO A 129 0.14 -0.60 -8.93
N ALA A 130 0.14 -0.45 -7.62
CA ALA A 130 0.87 -1.33 -6.73
C ALA A 130 0.37 -2.79 -6.79
N VAL A 131 -0.94 -3.00 -6.88
CA VAL A 131 -1.53 -4.34 -7.11
C VAL A 131 -1.15 -4.88 -8.48
N ILE A 132 -1.13 -4.06 -9.53
CA ILE A 132 -0.70 -4.47 -10.88
C ILE A 132 0.77 -4.91 -10.86
N ILE A 133 1.64 -4.15 -10.19
CA ILE A 133 3.06 -4.48 -10.02
C ILE A 133 3.23 -5.80 -9.28
N LEU A 134 2.47 -6.01 -8.20
CA LEU A 134 2.48 -7.27 -7.45
C LEU A 134 2.03 -8.44 -8.33
N ALA A 135 0.95 -8.27 -9.11
CA ALA A 135 0.48 -9.30 -10.04
C ALA A 135 1.55 -9.64 -11.10
N ALA A 136 2.23 -8.65 -11.65
CA ALA A 136 3.35 -8.85 -12.57
C ALA A 136 4.50 -9.63 -11.91
N ALA A 137 4.85 -9.29 -10.65
CA ALA A 137 5.84 -10.04 -9.88
C ALA A 137 5.45 -11.51 -9.70
N ALA A 138 4.19 -11.78 -9.34
CA ALA A 138 3.67 -13.13 -9.15
C ALA A 138 3.69 -13.94 -10.45
N ILE A 139 3.29 -13.33 -11.58
CA ILE A 139 3.34 -13.98 -12.90
C ILE A 139 4.77 -14.37 -13.28
N LEU A 140 5.74 -13.50 -13.04
CA LEU A 140 7.15 -13.81 -13.30
C LEU A 140 7.68 -14.87 -12.33
N LEU A 141 7.21 -14.87 -11.09
CA LEU A 141 7.63 -15.82 -10.06
C LEU A 141 7.15 -17.25 -10.37
N ILE A 142 5.96 -17.41 -11.00
CA ILE A 142 5.46 -18.71 -11.48
C ILE A 142 6.38 -19.32 -12.55
N ARG A 143 7.13 -18.47 -13.27
CA ARG A 143 8.00 -18.89 -14.37
C ARG A 143 9.46 -19.15 -13.94
N LEU A 144 9.76 -19.00 -12.65
CA LEU A 144 11.06 -19.32 -12.05
C LEU A 144 11.12 -20.74 -11.53
#